data_001071d6ea076be402a3288103afce5a
#
_entry.id   001071d6ea076be402a3288103afce5a
#
_cell.length_a   1.000
_cell.length_b   1.000
_cell.length_c   1.000
_cell.angle_alpha   90.00
_cell.angle_beta   90.00
_cell.angle_gamma   90.00
#
_symmetry.space_group_name_H-M   'P 1'
#
loop_
_entity.id
_entity.type
_entity.pdbx_description
1 polymer ?
#
loop_
_entity_poly.entity_id
_entity_poly.type
_entity_poly.pdbx_seq_one_letter_code
_entity_poly.pdbx_strand_id
1 'polypeptide(L)'
;MVTDLKEHFGRSEQRACDLIGISRSCYRYRPRPPTDSELRQRLKELAAQKKRYGARRLHVLIKREGLVINHKRTERIYREEHLALRRKSRKKLPAGLRIPLPQPTLPNEQWAIDFVHDMTATSRRFRCFTVLDIFTRECLGIRVDTSISGKAVVDTLERLIELRGKPQTIVLDNGPELTSGVFQSWAEGKAIHPAHIRPGKPMENAFIESFHGKFRDECLNEHWFKSLPEARQIIEEWREEYNRERPHSSLGDLTPMEFAERATA
;
A
#
# COMPACT_ATOMS: atom_id res chain seq x y z
N MET A 1 -10.71 45.44 -24.22
CA MET A 1 -9.96 45.94 -25.39
C MET A 1 -10.59 45.51 -26.73
N VAL A 2 -10.62 44.21 -27.15
CA VAL A 2 -11.29 43.86 -28.43
C VAL A 2 -12.77 44.19 -28.40
N THR A 3 -13.45 43.89 -27.30
CA THR A 3 -14.87 44.25 -27.09
C THR A 3 -15.08 45.77 -27.17
N ASP A 4 -14.22 46.53 -26.54
CA ASP A 4 -14.32 47.98 -26.52
C ASP A 4 -14.14 48.60 -27.93
N LEU A 5 -13.19 48.07 -28.73
CA LEU A 5 -13.00 48.46 -30.11
C LEU A 5 -14.19 48.17 -30.99
N LYS A 6 -14.93 47.09 -30.70
CA LYS A 6 -16.16 46.76 -31.41
C LYS A 6 -17.33 47.66 -31.01
N GLU A 7 -17.53 47.88 -29.73
CA GLU A 7 -18.69 48.57 -29.17
C GLU A 7 -18.60 50.08 -29.29
N HIS A 8 -17.43 50.65 -29.00
CA HIS A 8 -17.23 52.11 -29.00
C HIS A 8 -16.76 52.69 -30.33
N PHE A 9 -16.04 51.88 -31.13
CA PHE A 9 -15.45 52.36 -32.40
C PHE A 9 -16.00 51.65 -33.64
N GLY A 10 -17.04 50.80 -33.51
CA GLY A 10 -17.72 50.15 -34.63
C GLY A 10 -16.81 49.27 -35.50
N ARG A 11 -15.66 48.82 -34.96
CA ARG A 11 -14.69 48.02 -35.70
C ARG A 11 -15.15 46.56 -35.81
N SER A 12 -14.89 45.95 -36.97
CA SER A 12 -15.12 44.53 -37.12
C SER A 12 -14.23 43.72 -36.17
N GLU A 13 -14.71 42.56 -35.74
CA GLU A 13 -13.94 41.66 -34.85
C GLU A 13 -12.55 41.33 -35.39
N GLN A 14 -12.45 41.11 -36.70
CA GLN A 14 -11.15 40.85 -37.33
C GLN A 14 -10.20 42.06 -37.17
N ARG A 15 -10.67 43.24 -37.55
CA ARG A 15 -9.87 44.45 -37.44
C ARG A 15 -9.47 44.79 -36.02
N ALA A 16 -10.36 44.57 -35.06
CA ALA A 16 -10.07 44.77 -33.63
C ALA A 16 -9.06 43.76 -33.10
N CYS A 17 -9.10 42.51 -33.52
CA CYS A 17 -8.13 41.48 -33.17
C CYS A 17 -6.75 41.79 -33.79
N ASP A 18 -6.71 42.18 -35.06
CA ASP A 18 -5.46 42.54 -35.76
C ASP A 18 -4.76 43.75 -35.12
N LEU A 19 -5.52 44.76 -34.71
CA LEU A 19 -5.00 45.93 -34.00
C LEU A 19 -4.39 45.61 -32.64
N ILE A 20 -4.89 44.58 -31.97
CA ILE A 20 -4.38 44.17 -30.65
C ILE A 20 -3.31 43.07 -30.79
N GLY A 21 -3.12 42.49 -31.97
CA GLY A 21 -2.16 41.44 -32.24
C GLY A 21 -2.56 40.05 -31.70
N ILE A 22 -3.87 39.75 -31.63
CA ILE A 22 -4.37 38.46 -31.23
C ILE A 22 -5.19 37.79 -32.34
N SER A 23 -5.17 36.44 -32.40
CA SER A 23 -6.01 35.73 -33.34
C SER A 23 -7.49 35.71 -32.89
N ARG A 24 -8.43 35.68 -33.86
CA ARG A 24 -9.87 35.54 -33.57
C ARG A 24 -10.17 34.28 -32.76
N SER A 25 -9.45 33.18 -33.01
CA SER A 25 -9.59 31.95 -32.25
C SER A 25 -9.22 32.15 -30.77
N CYS A 26 -8.19 32.92 -30.48
CA CYS A 26 -7.79 33.30 -29.12
C CYS A 26 -8.86 34.16 -28.44
N TYR A 27 -9.39 35.19 -29.18
CA TYR A 27 -10.47 36.04 -28.66
C TYR A 27 -11.78 35.28 -28.39
N ARG A 28 -12.15 34.34 -29.27
CA ARG A 28 -13.35 33.52 -29.13
C ARG A 28 -13.19 32.34 -28.17
N TYR A 29 -11.96 32.07 -27.73
CA TYR A 29 -11.73 30.95 -26.81
C TYR A 29 -12.52 31.16 -25.51
N ARG A 30 -13.41 30.24 -25.24
CA ARG A 30 -14.10 30.11 -23.96
C ARG A 30 -13.55 28.88 -23.27
N PRO A 31 -12.91 29.01 -22.09
CA PRO A 31 -12.50 27.86 -21.30
C PRO A 31 -13.73 26.97 -21.08
N ARG A 32 -13.62 25.71 -21.43
CA ARG A 32 -14.67 24.76 -21.06
C ARG A 32 -14.72 24.72 -19.54
N PRO A 33 -15.93 24.82 -18.91
CA PRO A 33 -16.03 24.63 -17.47
C PRO A 33 -15.33 23.33 -17.08
N PRO A 34 -14.59 23.26 -15.98
CA PRO A 34 -13.92 22.05 -15.56
C PRO A 34 -14.96 20.96 -15.36
N THR A 35 -14.96 19.97 -16.27
CA THR A 35 -15.79 18.73 -16.18
C THR A 35 -15.27 17.80 -15.07
N ASP A 36 -14.53 18.36 -14.10
CA ASP A 36 -13.81 17.60 -13.09
C ASP A 36 -14.54 17.54 -11.74
N SER A 37 -15.77 18.07 -11.63
CA SER A 37 -16.47 18.20 -10.34
C SER A 37 -16.70 16.84 -9.66
N GLU A 38 -17.21 15.85 -10.38
CA GLU A 38 -17.44 14.49 -9.90
C GLU A 38 -16.10 13.82 -9.51
N LEU A 39 -15.11 13.86 -10.42
CA LEU A 39 -13.78 13.32 -10.15
C LEU A 39 -13.11 13.98 -8.95
N ARG A 40 -13.27 15.30 -8.81
CA ARG A 40 -12.71 16.07 -7.70
C ARG A 40 -13.36 15.68 -6.38
N GLN A 41 -14.67 15.56 -6.36
CA GLN A 41 -15.42 15.14 -5.19
C GLN A 41 -15.01 13.71 -4.79
N ARG A 42 -15.00 12.78 -5.75
CA ARG A 42 -14.63 11.38 -5.50
C ARG A 42 -13.20 11.23 -5.00
N LEU A 43 -12.26 12.00 -5.55
CA LEU A 43 -10.86 12.01 -5.12
C LEU A 43 -10.71 12.48 -3.66
N LYS A 44 -11.48 13.49 -3.23
CA LYS A 44 -11.51 13.95 -1.84
C LYS A 44 -12.05 12.88 -0.89
N GLU A 45 -13.14 12.23 -1.27
CA GLU A 45 -13.74 11.14 -0.47
C GLU A 45 -12.77 9.99 -0.26
N LEU A 46 -12.15 9.52 -1.34
CA LEU A 46 -11.15 8.45 -1.27
C LEU A 46 -9.91 8.88 -0.46
N ALA A 47 -9.45 10.12 -0.60
CA ALA A 47 -8.32 10.63 0.18
C ALA A 47 -8.66 10.74 1.68
N ALA A 48 -9.90 11.06 2.03
CA ALA A 48 -10.37 11.08 3.42
C ALA A 48 -10.47 9.67 4.02
N GLN A 49 -10.95 8.70 3.25
CA GLN A 49 -11.04 7.29 3.67
C GLN A 49 -9.66 6.63 3.75
N LYS A 50 -8.82 6.84 2.75
CA LYS A 50 -7.50 6.22 2.60
C LYS A 50 -6.40 7.26 2.82
N LYS A 51 -6.29 7.79 4.04
CA LYS A 51 -5.43 8.92 4.43
C LYS A 51 -3.95 8.78 4.03
N ARG A 52 -3.46 7.53 3.90
CA ARG A 52 -2.06 7.24 3.55
C ARG A 52 -1.86 6.86 2.08
N TYR A 53 -2.90 6.99 1.23
CA TYR A 53 -2.78 6.75 -0.20
C TYR A 53 -2.39 8.03 -0.92
N GLY A 54 -1.28 7.98 -1.65
CA GLY A 54 -0.86 9.07 -2.54
C GLY A 54 -1.58 9.02 -3.90
N ALA A 55 -1.41 10.06 -4.71
CA ALA A 55 -2.07 10.25 -6.01
C ALA A 55 -2.10 8.99 -6.88
N ARG A 56 -0.99 8.20 -6.92
CA ARG A 56 -0.93 6.99 -7.76
C ARG A 56 -1.93 5.92 -7.33
N ARG A 57 -2.03 5.61 -6.03
CA ARG A 57 -2.97 4.60 -5.55
C ARG A 57 -4.41 5.07 -5.69
N LEU A 58 -4.69 6.33 -5.34
CA LEU A 58 -6.01 6.92 -5.54
C LEU A 58 -6.41 6.89 -7.02
N HIS A 59 -5.48 7.14 -7.94
CA HIS A 59 -5.73 7.02 -9.37
C HIS A 59 -6.14 5.61 -9.78
N VAL A 60 -5.48 4.59 -9.24
CA VAL A 60 -5.84 3.19 -9.54
C VAL A 60 -7.27 2.89 -9.10
N LEU A 61 -7.68 3.33 -7.89
CA LEU A 61 -9.04 3.15 -7.40
C LEU A 61 -10.06 3.86 -8.29
N ILE A 62 -9.85 5.14 -8.59
CA ILE A 62 -10.73 5.94 -9.45
C ILE A 62 -10.81 5.37 -10.87
N LYS A 63 -9.69 4.84 -11.40
CA LYS A 63 -9.66 4.17 -12.70
C LYS A 63 -10.50 2.90 -12.70
N ARG A 64 -10.50 2.12 -11.62
CA ARG A 64 -11.36 0.94 -11.44
C ARG A 64 -12.85 1.31 -11.40
N GLU A 65 -13.18 2.49 -10.88
CA GLU A 65 -14.55 3.06 -10.90
C GLU A 65 -14.95 3.62 -12.28
N GLY A 66 -14.04 3.62 -13.26
CA GLY A 66 -14.32 4.11 -14.62
C GLY A 66 -14.31 5.64 -14.79
N LEU A 67 -14.03 6.41 -13.72
CA LEU A 67 -14.13 7.87 -13.73
C LEU A 67 -12.99 8.57 -14.49
N VAL A 68 -11.82 7.96 -14.60
CA VAL A 68 -10.66 8.56 -15.28
C VAL A 68 -9.66 7.51 -15.77
N ILE A 69 -9.07 7.78 -16.95
CA ILE A 69 -7.99 6.93 -17.51
C ILE A 69 -6.64 7.61 -17.40
N ASN A 70 -6.59 8.96 -17.50
CA ASN A 70 -5.34 9.72 -17.54
C ASN A 70 -4.85 10.11 -16.14
N HIS A 71 -3.75 9.50 -15.70
CA HIS A 71 -3.13 9.77 -14.39
C HIS A 71 -2.71 11.24 -14.20
N LYS A 72 -2.29 11.96 -15.28
CA LYS A 72 -1.93 13.37 -15.21
C LYS A 72 -3.10 14.26 -14.76
N ARG A 73 -4.34 13.89 -15.16
CA ARG A 73 -5.56 14.59 -14.71
C ARG A 73 -5.78 14.39 -13.22
N THR A 74 -5.65 13.16 -12.71
CA THR A 74 -5.74 12.86 -11.28
C THR A 74 -4.66 13.60 -10.49
N GLU A 75 -3.40 13.57 -10.95
CA GLU A 75 -2.29 14.25 -10.26
C GLU A 75 -2.46 15.77 -10.21
N ARG A 76 -3.01 16.39 -11.26
CA ARG A 76 -3.32 17.81 -11.28
C ARG A 76 -4.34 18.14 -10.21
N ILE A 77 -5.50 17.45 -10.21
CA ILE A 77 -6.57 17.66 -9.23
C ILE A 77 -6.07 17.39 -7.81
N TYR A 78 -5.30 16.32 -7.61
CA TYR A 78 -4.71 15.97 -6.31
C TYR A 78 -3.85 17.11 -5.74
N ARG A 79 -3.11 17.83 -6.58
CA ARG A 79 -2.33 19.00 -6.19
C ARG A 79 -3.20 20.24 -5.95
N GLU A 80 -4.17 20.50 -6.81
CA GLU A 80 -5.12 21.61 -6.68
C GLU A 80 -5.93 21.52 -5.37
N GLU A 81 -6.31 20.31 -4.94
CA GLU A 81 -7.05 20.06 -3.72
C GLU A 81 -6.15 19.90 -2.47
N HIS A 82 -4.86 20.18 -2.60
CA HIS A 82 -3.89 20.10 -1.49
C HIS A 82 -3.85 18.76 -0.74
N LEU A 83 -4.13 17.65 -1.43
CA LEU A 83 -4.17 16.31 -0.87
C LEU A 83 -2.77 15.68 -0.69
N ALA A 84 -1.70 16.41 -1.00
CA ALA A 84 -0.34 15.89 -1.02
C ALA A 84 0.14 15.42 0.36
N LEU A 85 0.51 14.15 0.46
CA LEU A 85 1.07 13.57 1.67
C LEU A 85 2.48 14.09 1.92
N ARG A 86 2.76 14.53 3.15
CA ARG A 86 4.10 14.89 3.58
C ARG A 86 4.96 13.63 3.67
N ARG A 87 5.95 13.51 2.78
CA ARG A 87 6.90 12.39 2.78
C ARG A 87 8.20 12.79 3.45
N LYS A 88 8.72 11.95 4.35
CA LYS A 88 10.11 12.09 4.81
C LYS A 88 11.04 11.80 3.62
N SER A 89 11.95 12.72 3.32
CA SER A 89 13.03 12.48 2.35
C SER A 89 13.92 11.36 2.90
N ARG A 90 14.05 10.27 2.16
CA ARG A 90 15.03 9.22 2.50
C ARG A 90 16.39 9.67 2.02
N LYS A 91 17.40 9.64 2.90
CA LYS A 91 18.79 9.77 2.47
C LYS A 91 19.09 8.64 1.49
N LYS A 92 19.58 8.99 0.30
CA LYS A 92 20.05 7.98 -0.67
C LYS A 92 21.33 7.38 -0.08
N LEU A 93 21.26 6.16 0.40
CA LEU A 93 22.45 5.39 0.73
C LEU A 93 23.13 4.97 -0.59
N PRO A 94 24.48 4.96 -0.67
CA PRO A 94 25.18 4.41 -1.82
C PRO A 94 24.66 3.01 -2.12
N ALA A 95 24.43 2.72 -3.40
CA ALA A 95 24.05 1.39 -3.84
C ALA A 95 25.25 0.46 -3.63
N GLY A 96 25.30 -0.23 -2.50
CA GLY A 96 26.20 -1.39 -2.36
C GLY A 96 25.78 -2.49 -3.34
N LEU A 97 26.68 -3.38 -3.68
CA LEU A 97 26.39 -4.57 -4.48
C LEU A 97 25.23 -5.34 -3.84
N ARG A 98 24.06 -5.22 -4.44
CA ARG A 98 22.87 -5.94 -4.00
C ARG A 98 22.82 -7.24 -4.78
N ILE A 99 23.15 -8.34 -4.13
CA ILE A 99 22.87 -9.67 -4.68
C ILE A 99 21.37 -9.90 -4.42
N PRO A 100 20.52 -9.96 -5.45
CA PRO A 100 19.12 -10.27 -5.26
C PRO A 100 18.99 -11.67 -4.65
N LEU A 101 18.20 -11.81 -3.60
CA LEU A 101 17.80 -13.13 -3.13
C LEU A 101 16.94 -13.81 -4.20
N PRO A 102 17.02 -15.14 -4.36
CA PRO A 102 16.11 -15.89 -5.21
C PRO A 102 14.68 -15.52 -4.85
N GLN A 103 13.92 -15.09 -5.86
CA GLN A 103 12.52 -14.73 -5.65
C GLN A 103 11.67 -15.99 -5.85
N PRO A 104 10.69 -16.25 -4.95
CA PRO A 104 9.72 -17.31 -5.19
C PRO A 104 8.94 -17.03 -6.47
N THR A 105 8.55 -18.09 -7.15
CA THR A 105 7.84 -18.07 -8.44
C THR A 105 6.39 -18.53 -8.33
N LEU A 106 6.04 -19.15 -7.21
CA LEU A 106 4.73 -19.71 -6.94
C LEU A 106 4.21 -19.31 -5.55
N PRO A 107 2.87 -19.26 -5.36
CA PRO A 107 2.26 -19.13 -4.04
C PRO A 107 2.73 -20.26 -3.10
N ASN A 108 2.87 -19.95 -1.83
CA ASN A 108 3.30 -20.88 -0.77
C ASN A 108 4.71 -21.50 -0.97
N GLU A 109 5.51 -20.98 -1.90
CA GLU A 109 6.91 -21.39 -1.99
C GLU A 109 7.70 -20.85 -0.79
N GLN A 110 7.50 -19.58 -0.46
CA GLN A 110 8.18 -18.95 0.67
C GLN A 110 7.23 -18.04 1.45
N TRP A 111 7.13 -18.26 2.75
CA TRP A 111 6.49 -17.33 3.67
C TRP A 111 7.56 -16.55 4.44
N ALA A 112 7.29 -15.30 4.76
CA ALA A 112 8.09 -14.50 5.70
C ALA A 112 7.28 -14.27 6.96
N ILE A 113 7.92 -14.44 8.12
CA ILE A 113 7.29 -14.21 9.43
C ILE A 113 8.15 -13.25 10.25
N ASP A 114 7.48 -12.40 11.03
CA ASP A 114 8.16 -11.47 11.92
C ASP A 114 7.17 -10.85 12.93
N PHE A 115 7.71 -10.12 13.91
CA PHE A 115 6.95 -9.46 14.97
C PHE A 115 6.97 -7.94 14.85
N VAL A 116 5.82 -7.32 15.07
CA VAL A 116 5.68 -5.87 15.26
C VAL A 116 5.15 -5.61 16.66
N HIS A 117 5.65 -4.57 17.32
CA HIS A 117 5.22 -4.17 18.67
C HIS A 117 4.47 -2.84 18.59
N ASP A 118 3.43 -2.73 19.42
CA ASP A 118 2.70 -1.50 19.62
C ASP A 118 2.09 -1.48 21.04
N MET A 119 1.30 -0.44 21.35
CA MET A 119 0.66 -0.29 22.65
C MET A 119 -0.75 0.27 22.54
N THR A 120 -1.58 -0.07 23.49
CA THR A 120 -2.92 0.55 23.64
C THR A 120 -2.82 1.96 24.27
N ALA A 121 -3.90 2.71 24.22
CA ALA A 121 -4.04 4.02 24.87
C ALA A 121 -3.72 3.99 26.38
N THR A 122 -3.93 2.83 27.02
CA THR A 122 -3.58 2.60 28.43
C THR A 122 -2.15 2.16 28.65
N SER A 123 -1.26 2.34 27.65
CA SER A 123 0.15 1.97 27.68
C SER A 123 0.40 0.45 27.85
N ARG A 124 -0.59 -0.40 27.63
CA ARG A 124 -0.42 -1.84 27.62
C ARG A 124 0.19 -2.27 26.30
N ARG A 125 1.40 -2.81 26.36
CA ARG A 125 2.11 -3.32 25.17
C ARG A 125 1.43 -4.56 24.60
N PHE A 126 1.42 -4.68 23.28
CA PHE A 126 1.03 -5.88 22.55
C PHE A 126 1.99 -6.16 21.39
N ARG A 127 1.93 -7.38 20.89
CA ARG A 127 2.74 -7.86 19.77
C ARG A 127 1.81 -8.32 18.66
N CYS A 128 2.23 -8.09 17.43
CA CYS A 128 1.60 -8.62 16.23
C CYS A 128 2.56 -9.61 15.58
N PHE A 129 2.23 -10.88 15.56
CA PHE A 129 2.92 -11.88 14.76
C PHE A 129 2.32 -11.87 13.36
N THR A 130 3.12 -11.61 12.36
CA THR A 130 2.70 -11.42 10.97
C THR A 130 3.24 -12.53 10.08
N VAL A 131 2.42 -13.01 9.15
CA VAL A 131 2.78 -14.02 8.16
C VAL A 131 2.46 -13.49 6.77
N LEU A 132 3.46 -13.41 5.90
CA LEU A 132 3.37 -12.88 4.54
C LEU A 132 3.81 -13.93 3.54
N ASP A 133 3.02 -14.17 2.49
CA ASP A 133 3.50 -14.88 1.31
C ASP A 133 4.41 -13.96 0.47
N ILE A 134 5.64 -14.39 0.23
CA ILE A 134 6.64 -13.55 -0.45
C ILE A 134 6.31 -13.38 -1.93
N PHE A 135 5.70 -14.34 -2.58
CA PHE A 135 5.34 -14.25 -3.99
C PHE A 135 4.11 -13.37 -4.20
N THR A 136 2.99 -13.70 -3.57
CA THR A 136 1.71 -13.00 -3.75
C THR A 136 1.63 -11.66 -3.03
N ARG A 137 2.51 -11.44 -2.05
CA ARG A 137 2.46 -10.29 -1.11
C ARG A 137 1.23 -10.30 -0.21
N GLU A 138 0.47 -11.38 -0.17
CA GLU A 138 -0.65 -11.52 0.76
C GLU A 138 -0.18 -11.57 2.20
N CYS A 139 -0.83 -10.81 3.06
CA CYS A 139 -0.76 -11.01 4.50
C CYS A 139 -1.69 -12.14 4.88
N LEU A 140 -1.13 -13.34 5.06
CA LEU A 140 -1.90 -14.56 5.36
C LEU A 140 -2.56 -14.50 6.72
N GLY A 141 -1.90 -13.86 7.70
CA GLY A 141 -2.47 -13.69 9.03
C GLY A 141 -1.68 -12.73 9.90
N ILE A 142 -2.38 -12.12 10.85
CA ILE A 142 -1.79 -11.30 11.93
C ILE A 142 -2.38 -11.76 13.26
N ARG A 143 -1.56 -12.37 14.11
CA ARG A 143 -1.96 -12.67 15.49
C ARG A 143 -1.58 -11.53 16.42
N VAL A 144 -2.56 -10.99 17.13
CA VAL A 144 -2.37 -9.87 18.07
C VAL A 144 -2.56 -10.35 19.50
N ASP A 145 -1.53 -10.25 20.33
CA ASP A 145 -1.60 -10.61 21.74
C ASP A 145 -0.59 -9.85 22.59
N THR A 146 -0.74 -9.85 23.91
CA THR A 146 0.23 -9.25 24.83
C THR A 146 1.50 -10.08 24.94
N SER A 147 1.38 -11.40 24.78
CA SER A 147 2.49 -12.35 24.74
C SER A 147 2.20 -13.42 23.71
N ILE A 148 3.18 -13.76 22.89
CA ILE A 148 3.06 -14.79 21.85
C ILE A 148 4.26 -15.74 22.04
N SER A 149 4.00 -16.93 22.51
CA SER A 149 5.00 -18.00 22.71
C SER A 149 5.28 -18.74 21.39
N GLY A 150 6.35 -19.53 21.35
CA GLY A 150 6.64 -20.41 20.22
C GLY A 150 5.49 -21.37 19.89
N LYS A 151 4.78 -21.88 20.91
CA LYS A 151 3.57 -22.68 20.70
C LYS A 151 2.47 -21.87 20.00
N ALA A 152 2.24 -20.65 20.44
CA ALA A 152 1.23 -19.77 19.82
C ALA A 152 1.58 -19.40 18.36
N VAL A 153 2.87 -19.32 18.02
CA VAL A 153 3.36 -19.19 16.64
C VAL A 153 2.98 -20.44 15.85
N VAL A 154 3.33 -21.62 16.35
CA VAL A 154 2.99 -22.91 15.70
C VAL A 154 1.49 -23.06 15.50
N ASP A 155 0.67 -22.81 16.52
CA ASP A 155 -0.81 -22.90 16.42
C ASP A 155 -1.36 -21.93 15.34
N THR A 156 -0.70 -20.79 15.15
CA THR A 156 -1.11 -19.83 14.09
C THR A 156 -0.73 -20.34 12.72
N LEU A 157 0.49 -20.85 12.56
CA LEU A 157 0.98 -21.37 11.28
C LEU A 157 0.20 -22.62 10.85
N GLU A 158 -0.17 -23.52 11.78
CA GLU A 158 -1.01 -24.70 11.49
C GLU A 158 -2.34 -24.27 10.85
N ARG A 159 -3.05 -23.33 11.47
CA ARG A 159 -4.31 -22.81 10.92
C ARG A 159 -4.13 -22.19 9.52
N LEU A 160 -3.03 -21.48 9.30
CA LEU A 160 -2.77 -20.89 8.00
C LEU A 160 -2.44 -21.96 6.95
N ILE A 161 -1.72 -23.01 7.33
CA ILE A 161 -1.44 -24.17 6.47
C ILE A 161 -2.71 -24.90 6.05
N GLU A 162 -3.64 -25.09 6.98
CA GLU A 162 -4.95 -25.71 6.69
C GLU A 162 -5.77 -24.89 5.68
N LEU A 163 -5.67 -23.56 5.74
CA LEU A 163 -6.44 -22.66 4.88
C LEU A 163 -5.79 -22.39 3.52
N ARG A 164 -4.46 -22.38 3.45
CA ARG A 164 -3.70 -21.85 2.29
C ARG A 164 -2.76 -22.87 1.66
N GLY A 165 -2.54 -23.99 2.31
CA GLY A 165 -1.52 -24.95 1.94
C GLY A 165 -0.19 -24.68 2.64
N LYS A 166 0.71 -25.66 2.56
CA LYS A 166 1.97 -25.70 3.28
C LYS A 166 3.07 -24.93 2.50
N PRO A 167 3.85 -24.03 3.17
CA PRO A 167 5.01 -23.42 2.54
C PRO A 167 6.17 -24.43 2.46
N GLN A 168 7.06 -24.24 1.48
CA GLN A 168 8.30 -24.99 1.41
C GLN A 168 9.34 -24.41 2.38
N THR A 169 9.39 -23.07 2.47
CA THR A 169 10.37 -22.35 3.28
C THR A 169 9.68 -21.26 4.09
N ILE A 170 10.13 -21.06 5.31
CA ILE A 170 9.75 -19.92 6.14
C ILE A 170 10.98 -19.07 6.43
N VAL A 171 11.00 -17.83 5.94
CA VAL A 171 12.04 -16.83 6.22
C VAL A 171 11.70 -16.14 7.54
N LEU A 172 12.64 -16.13 8.48
CA LEU A 172 12.43 -15.67 9.85
C LEU A 172 13.70 -15.06 10.45
N ASP A 173 13.53 -14.23 11.47
CA ASP A 173 14.63 -13.72 12.28
C ASP A 173 15.10 -14.76 13.33
N ASN A 174 16.08 -14.36 14.16
CA ASN A 174 16.62 -15.20 15.22
C ASN A 174 15.94 -14.93 16.59
N GLY A 175 14.67 -14.52 16.58
CA GLY A 175 13.89 -14.31 17.79
C GLY A 175 13.74 -15.58 18.64
N PRO A 176 13.68 -15.47 19.99
CA PRO A 176 13.62 -16.65 20.87
C PRO A 176 12.38 -17.52 20.63
N GLU A 177 11.28 -16.95 20.19
CA GLU A 177 10.06 -17.71 19.86
C GLU A 177 10.25 -18.58 18.61
N LEU A 178 11.06 -18.09 17.64
CA LEU A 178 11.30 -18.74 16.35
C LEU A 178 12.51 -19.67 16.38
N THR A 179 13.39 -19.53 17.37
CA THR A 179 14.47 -20.47 17.64
C THR A 179 14.12 -21.52 18.71
N SER A 180 12.90 -21.47 19.24
CA SER A 180 12.42 -22.40 20.27
C SER A 180 12.39 -23.84 19.76
N GLY A 181 12.69 -24.81 20.62
CA GLY A 181 12.61 -26.24 20.29
C GLY A 181 11.24 -26.65 19.77
N VAL A 182 10.16 -26.02 20.27
CA VAL A 182 8.77 -26.28 19.80
C VAL A 182 8.63 -25.90 18.32
N PHE A 183 9.13 -24.73 17.91
CA PHE A 183 9.06 -24.32 16.51
C PHE A 183 9.95 -25.18 15.60
N GLN A 184 11.17 -25.50 16.04
CA GLN A 184 12.12 -26.29 15.26
C GLN A 184 11.59 -27.72 15.03
N SER A 185 11.14 -28.41 16.10
CA SER A 185 10.55 -29.76 15.98
C SER A 185 9.30 -29.79 15.12
N TRP A 186 8.48 -28.72 15.20
CA TRP A 186 7.31 -28.59 14.34
C TRP A 186 7.69 -28.42 12.87
N ALA A 187 8.63 -27.53 12.56
CA ALA A 187 9.07 -27.28 11.19
C ALA A 187 9.68 -28.54 10.56
N GLU A 188 10.51 -29.28 11.32
CA GLU A 188 11.08 -30.57 10.90
C GLU A 188 9.98 -31.61 10.65
N GLY A 189 9.04 -31.77 11.57
CA GLY A 189 7.91 -32.71 11.42
C GLY A 189 7.00 -32.42 10.23
N LYS A 190 6.92 -31.15 9.81
CA LYS A 190 6.17 -30.72 8.60
C LYS A 190 7.03 -30.71 7.32
N ALA A 191 8.32 -31.01 7.40
CA ALA A 191 9.26 -30.85 6.30
C ALA A 191 9.20 -29.42 5.69
N ILE A 192 9.22 -28.40 6.56
CA ILE A 192 9.31 -26.99 6.22
C ILE A 192 10.74 -26.54 6.52
N HIS A 193 11.38 -25.85 5.58
CA HIS A 193 12.74 -25.35 5.77
C HIS A 193 12.73 -23.98 6.48
N PRO A 194 13.24 -23.85 7.73
CA PRO A 194 13.41 -22.53 8.37
C PRO A 194 14.64 -21.85 7.79
N ALA A 195 14.45 -20.74 7.09
CA ALA A 195 15.52 -19.92 6.53
C ALA A 195 15.79 -18.72 7.46
N HIS A 196 16.72 -18.89 8.38
CA HIS A 196 17.13 -17.81 9.29
C HIS A 196 17.91 -16.72 8.55
N ILE A 197 17.54 -15.46 8.73
CA ILE A 197 18.30 -14.33 8.21
C ILE A 197 19.65 -14.23 8.93
N ARG A 198 20.69 -13.87 8.17
CA ARG A 198 22.02 -13.70 8.75
C ARG A 198 22.06 -12.45 9.66
N PRO A 199 22.72 -12.53 10.81
CA PRO A 199 22.89 -11.38 11.69
C PRO A 199 23.46 -10.17 10.93
N GLY A 200 22.84 -8.99 11.12
CA GLY A 200 23.26 -7.75 10.45
C GLY A 200 22.88 -7.62 8.98
N LYS A 201 22.07 -8.53 8.43
CA LYS A 201 21.57 -8.47 7.05
C LYS A 201 20.02 -8.39 6.98
N PRO A 202 19.42 -7.32 7.47
CA PRO A 202 17.96 -7.15 7.46
C PRO A 202 17.37 -7.22 6.03
N MET A 203 18.17 -6.91 5.01
CA MET A 203 17.73 -7.01 3.61
C MET A 203 17.30 -8.42 3.19
N GLU A 204 17.70 -9.46 3.91
CA GLU A 204 17.26 -10.84 3.65
C GLU A 204 15.79 -11.04 4.02
N ASN A 205 15.20 -10.14 4.83
CA ASN A 205 13.75 -10.10 5.12
C ASN A 205 13.06 -8.83 4.61
N ALA A 206 13.57 -8.26 3.52
CA ALA A 206 13.11 -6.98 2.98
C ALA A 206 11.60 -6.94 2.64
N PHE A 207 10.99 -8.08 2.34
CA PHE A 207 9.56 -8.16 2.00
C PHE A 207 8.68 -7.90 3.21
N ILE A 208 8.98 -8.57 4.33
CA ILE A 208 8.21 -8.36 5.56
C ILE A 208 8.53 -7.00 6.19
N GLU A 209 9.78 -6.50 6.10
CA GLU A 209 10.10 -5.14 6.53
C GLU A 209 9.31 -4.09 5.72
N SER A 210 9.21 -4.29 4.40
CA SER A 210 8.38 -3.43 3.54
C SER A 210 6.91 -3.51 3.88
N PHE A 211 6.41 -4.69 4.25
CA PHE A 211 5.05 -4.90 4.74
C PHE A 211 4.85 -4.18 6.07
N HIS A 212 5.74 -4.35 7.04
CA HIS A 212 5.69 -3.68 8.35
C HIS A 212 5.70 -2.16 8.22
N GLY A 213 6.48 -1.63 7.27
CA GLY A 213 6.46 -0.19 6.98
C GLY A 213 5.08 0.31 6.56
N LYS A 214 4.32 -0.49 5.79
CA LYS A 214 2.95 -0.16 5.39
C LYS A 214 1.96 -0.38 6.54
N PHE A 215 2.10 -1.49 7.26
CA PHE A 215 1.28 -1.80 8.43
C PHE A 215 1.38 -0.72 9.50
N ARG A 216 2.59 -0.23 9.80
CA ARG A 216 2.77 0.91 10.71
C ARG A 216 2.15 2.19 10.16
N ASP A 217 2.43 2.52 8.89
CA ASP A 217 2.01 3.80 8.30
C ASP A 217 0.50 3.87 8.06
N GLU A 218 -0.12 2.76 7.64
CA GLU A 218 -1.51 2.72 7.17
C GLU A 218 -2.51 2.18 8.23
N CYS A 219 -2.01 1.53 9.31
CA CYS A 219 -2.85 0.99 10.38
C CYS A 219 -2.40 1.46 11.76
N LEU A 220 -1.23 1.04 12.25
CA LEU A 220 -0.86 1.26 13.65
C LEU A 220 -0.76 2.74 14.00
N ASN A 221 -0.17 3.58 13.13
CA ASN A 221 -0.03 5.02 13.36
C ASN A 221 -1.31 5.83 13.08
N GLU A 222 -2.33 5.24 12.46
CA GLU A 222 -3.60 5.90 12.17
C GLU A 222 -4.66 5.66 13.25
N HIS A 223 -4.41 4.69 14.15
CA HIS A 223 -5.38 4.30 15.17
C HIS A 223 -4.81 4.45 16.59
N TRP A 224 -5.69 4.81 17.50
CA TRP A 224 -5.43 4.88 18.92
C TRP A 224 -6.23 3.76 19.61
N PHE A 225 -5.62 2.59 19.79
CA PHE A 225 -6.28 1.40 20.30
C PHE A 225 -6.66 1.53 21.77
N LYS A 226 -7.94 1.52 22.09
CA LYS A 226 -8.44 1.60 23.49
C LYS A 226 -8.22 0.30 24.26
N SER A 227 -8.33 -0.83 23.56
CA SER A 227 -8.22 -2.17 24.14
C SER A 227 -7.61 -3.18 23.16
N LEU A 228 -7.15 -4.33 23.68
CA LEU A 228 -6.63 -5.41 22.85
C LEU A 228 -7.68 -6.03 21.90
N PRO A 229 -8.95 -6.26 22.31
CA PRO A 229 -9.99 -6.68 21.38
C PRO A 229 -10.23 -5.72 20.22
N GLU A 230 -10.28 -4.40 20.50
CA GLU A 230 -10.40 -3.38 19.47
C GLU A 230 -9.19 -3.39 18.52
N ALA A 231 -7.96 -3.52 19.07
CA ALA A 231 -6.76 -3.65 18.25
C ALA A 231 -6.83 -4.86 17.31
N ARG A 232 -7.31 -6.02 17.79
CA ARG A 232 -7.50 -7.22 16.97
C ARG A 232 -8.47 -6.97 15.82
N GLN A 233 -9.59 -6.33 16.10
CA GLN A 233 -10.61 -6.04 15.10
C GLN A 233 -10.08 -5.10 14.03
N ILE A 234 -9.54 -3.94 14.41
CA ILE A 234 -9.02 -2.91 13.48
C ILE A 234 -7.87 -3.48 12.63
N ILE A 235 -6.97 -4.26 13.24
CA ILE A 235 -5.83 -4.85 12.53
C ILE A 235 -6.32 -5.91 11.53
N GLU A 236 -7.34 -6.69 11.86
CA GLU A 236 -7.92 -7.68 10.94
C GLU A 236 -8.65 -7.00 9.78
N GLU A 237 -9.45 -5.96 10.04
CA GLU A 237 -10.10 -5.15 9.01
C GLU A 237 -9.06 -4.55 8.05
N TRP A 238 -7.96 -4.01 8.58
CA TRP A 238 -6.86 -3.51 7.77
C TRP A 238 -6.16 -4.62 6.95
N ARG A 239 -5.99 -5.82 7.51
CA ARG A 239 -5.40 -6.96 6.79
C ARG A 239 -6.26 -7.37 5.59
N GLU A 240 -7.59 -7.42 5.77
CA GLU A 240 -8.53 -7.68 4.68
C GLU A 240 -8.46 -6.59 3.60
N GLU A 241 -8.46 -5.31 4.00
CA GLU A 241 -8.29 -4.20 3.08
C GLU A 241 -6.95 -4.27 2.32
N TYR A 242 -5.86 -4.58 3.02
CA TYR A 242 -4.54 -4.74 2.43
C TYR A 242 -4.52 -5.81 1.34
N ASN A 243 -5.17 -6.93 1.56
CA ASN A 243 -5.21 -8.04 0.62
C ASN A 243 -6.19 -7.82 -0.53
N ARG A 244 -7.36 -7.21 -0.29
CA ARG A 244 -8.47 -7.15 -1.25
C ARG A 244 -8.61 -5.83 -1.99
N GLU A 245 -8.21 -4.73 -1.38
CA GLU A 245 -8.46 -3.39 -1.95
C GLU A 245 -7.19 -2.63 -2.30
N ARG A 246 -6.10 -2.88 -1.60
CA ARG A 246 -4.89 -2.08 -1.72
C ARG A 246 -4.10 -2.39 -2.99
N PRO A 247 -3.95 -1.42 -3.93
CA PRO A 247 -3.15 -1.64 -5.13
C PRO A 247 -1.64 -1.71 -4.79
N HIS A 248 -0.94 -2.67 -5.40
CA HIS A 248 0.49 -2.88 -5.23
C HIS A 248 1.23 -2.63 -6.54
N SER A 249 2.10 -1.62 -6.57
CA SER A 249 2.89 -1.31 -7.76
C SER A 249 3.84 -2.43 -8.19
N SER A 250 4.30 -3.26 -7.25
CA SER A 250 5.12 -4.44 -7.55
C SER A 250 4.33 -5.60 -8.16
N LEU A 251 3.01 -5.55 -8.10
CA LEU A 251 2.08 -6.53 -8.66
C LEU A 251 1.31 -5.96 -9.87
N GLY A 252 1.84 -4.92 -10.53
CA GLY A 252 1.15 -4.29 -11.66
C GLY A 252 -0.13 -3.53 -11.26
N ASP A 253 -0.15 -2.96 -10.06
CA ASP A 253 -1.28 -2.26 -9.45
C ASP A 253 -2.49 -3.18 -9.13
N LEU A 254 -2.29 -4.51 -9.15
CA LEU A 254 -3.23 -5.48 -8.58
C LEU A 254 -3.18 -5.47 -7.06
N THR A 255 -4.25 -5.97 -6.44
CA THR A 255 -4.23 -6.34 -5.03
C THR A 255 -3.50 -7.67 -4.86
N PRO A 256 -2.98 -8.00 -3.66
CA PRO A 256 -2.38 -9.30 -3.40
C PRO A 256 -3.30 -10.47 -3.76
N MET A 257 -4.59 -10.39 -3.43
CA MET A 257 -5.57 -11.41 -3.72
C MET A 257 -5.84 -11.57 -5.22
N GLU A 258 -6.04 -10.47 -5.96
CA GLU A 258 -6.18 -10.51 -7.42
C GLU A 258 -4.95 -11.13 -8.11
N PHE A 259 -3.76 -10.85 -7.57
CA PHE A 259 -2.53 -11.43 -8.08
C PHE A 259 -2.43 -12.93 -7.77
N ALA A 260 -2.78 -13.35 -6.56
CA ALA A 260 -2.79 -14.76 -6.17
C ALA A 260 -3.77 -15.59 -7.02
N GLU A 261 -4.99 -15.08 -7.24
CA GLU A 261 -5.99 -15.73 -8.10
C GLU A 261 -5.49 -15.92 -9.53
N ARG A 262 -4.81 -14.92 -10.10
CA ARG A 262 -4.22 -15.03 -11.46
C ARG A 262 -3.05 -15.99 -11.54
N ALA A 263 -2.30 -16.17 -10.45
CA ALA A 263 -1.17 -17.07 -10.41
C ALA A 263 -1.57 -18.55 -10.26
N THR A 264 -2.81 -18.79 -9.82
CA THR A 264 -3.37 -20.14 -9.64
C THR A 264 -4.33 -20.56 -10.76
N ALA A 265 -4.69 -19.64 -11.65
CA ALA A 265 -5.54 -19.89 -12.85
C ALA A 265 -4.70 -20.33 -14.04
#